data_9e3865f02d46f5835ad855cc5672411e
#
_entry.id   9e3865f02d46f5835ad855cc5672411e
#
_cell.length_a   1.000
_cell.length_b   1.000
_cell.length_c   1.000
_cell.angle_alpha   90.00
_cell.angle_beta   90.00
_cell.angle_gamma   90.00
#
_symmetry.space_group_name_H-M   'P 1'
#
loop_
_entity.id
_entity.type
_entity.pdbx_description
1 polymer ?
#
loop_
_entity_poly.entity_id
_entity_poly.type
_entity_poly.pdbx_seq_one_letter_code
_entity_poly.pdbx_strand_id
1 'polypeptide(L)'
;MRFFVCILVLLFVHNQFSRADKTLIDDSLYTEKYIRNIYIPEPRRALQLLDEAENRKTIPLRVVNELRSLSYSNMYMNKLAFMYARKAYLLDSLYQKDPKHMLKMTVHLAEFSAMMSKYNESMRYAL
;
A
#
# COMPACT_ATOMS: atom_id res chain seq x y z
N MET A 1 -12.71 31.50 -40.80
CA MET A 1 -13.05 31.33 -39.37
C MET A 1 -13.55 29.92 -39.02
N ARG A 2 -14.31 29.24 -39.83
CA ARG A 2 -14.78 27.87 -39.54
C ARG A 2 -13.68 26.81 -39.43
N PHE A 3 -12.58 26.91 -40.14
CA PHE A 3 -11.45 25.98 -40.11
C PHE A 3 -10.61 26.08 -38.82
N PHE A 4 -10.47 27.25 -38.23
CA PHE A 4 -9.70 27.46 -37.00
C PHE A 4 -10.39 26.84 -35.75
N VAL A 5 -11.71 26.86 -35.69
CA VAL A 5 -12.50 26.30 -34.60
C VAL A 5 -12.41 24.77 -34.60
N CYS A 6 -12.42 24.12 -35.79
CA CYS A 6 -12.27 22.65 -35.90
C CYS A 6 -10.88 22.17 -35.44
N ILE A 7 -9.81 22.92 -35.75
CA ILE A 7 -8.44 22.57 -35.33
C ILE A 7 -8.28 22.71 -33.81
N LEU A 8 -8.86 23.73 -33.19
CA LEU A 8 -8.85 23.93 -31.73
C LEU A 8 -9.63 22.83 -31.01
N VAL A 9 -10.78 22.40 -31.52
CA VAL A 9 -11.58 21.31 -30.95
C VAL A 9 -10.84 19.97 -31.07
N LEU A 10 -10.19 19.69 -32.21
CA LEU A 10 -9.39 18.47 -32.40
C LEU A 10 -8.17 18.43 -31.46
N LEU A 11 -7.49 19.55 -31.24
CA LEU A 11 -6.37 19.64 -30.29
C LEU A 11 -6.83 19.46 -28.84
N PHE A 12 -8.01 19.96 -28.51
CA PHE A 12 -8.58 19.82 -27.16
C PHE A 12 -9.00 18.37 -26.88
N VAL A 13 -9.63 17.70 -27.85
CA VAL A 13 -10.02 16.29 -27.75
C VAL A 13 -8.78 15.40 -27.66
N HIS A 14 -7.73 15.69 -28.44
CA HIS A 14 -6.46 14.93 -28.38
C HIS A 14 -5.76 15.07 -27.03
N ASN A 15 -5.79 16.26 -26.43
CA ASN A 15 -5.19 16.52 -25.12
C ASN A 15 -5.98 15.86 -23.96
N GLN A 16 -7.31 15.77 -24.08
CA GLN A 16 -8.17 15.06 -23.12
C GLN A 16 -7.96 13.53 -23.22
N PHE A 17 -7.84 12.99 -24.41
CA PHE A 17 -7.61 11.55 -24.64
C PHE A 17 -6.23 11.10 -24.14
N SER A 18 -5.19 11.91 -24.36
CA SER A 18 -3.82 11.67 -23.85
C SER A 18 -3.73 11.72 -22.31
N ARG A 19 -4.53 12.55 -21.66
CA ARG A 19 -4.61 12.60 -20.18
C ARG A 19 -5.37 11.41 -19.59
N ALA A 20 -6.47 10.98 -20.21
CA ALA A 20 -7.25 9.83 -19.77
C ALA A 20 -6.44 8.53 -19.90
N ASP A 21 -5.66 8.37 -20.96
CA ASP A 21 -4.81 7.19 -21.19
C ASP A 21 -3.63 7.13 -20.20
N LYS A 22 -3.01 8.26 -19.85
CA LYS A 22 -1.96 8.32 -18.82
C LYS A 22 -2.47 8.00 -17.42
N THR A 23 -3.68 8.41 -17.07
CA THR A 23 -4.27 8.09 -15.78
C THR A 23 -4.65 6.62 -15.67
N LEU A 24 -5.14 5.99 -16.72
CA LEU A 24 -5.50 4.57 -16.74
C LEU A 24 -4.29 3.63 -16.64
N ILE A 25 -3.18 3.94 -17.30
CA ILE A 25 -1.93 3.16 -17.24
C ILE A 25 -1.27 3.33 -15.86
N ASP A 26 -1.32 4.51 -15.29
CA ASP A 26 -0.73 4.84 -14.00
C ASP A 26 -1.51 4.18 -12.83
N ASP A 27 -2.83 4.11 -12.90
CA ASP A 27 -3.67 3.51 -11.86
C ASP A 27 -3.50 1.98 -11.75
N SER A 28 -3.05 1.29 -12.79
CA SER A 28 -2.80 -0.16 -12.76
C SER A 28 -1.68 -0.57 -11.78
N LEU A 29 -0.72 0.32 -11.53
CA LEU A 29 0.38 0.11 -10.59
C LEU A 29 -0.08 0.27 -9.13
N TYR A 30 -1.14 1.02 -8.89
CA TYR A 30 -1.65 1.33 -7.56
C TYR A 30 -2.80 0.42 -7.14
N THR A 31 -2.81 -0.81 -7.66
CA THR A 31 -3.79 -1.82 -7.31
C THR A 31 -3.26 -2.76 -6.22
N GLU A 32 -4.15 -3.25 -5.36
CA GLU A 32 -3.80 -4.25 -4.36
C GLU A 32 -3.11 -5.46 -4.98
N LYS A 33 -3.64 -5.97 -6.10
CA LYS A 33 -3.08 -7.13 -6.82
C LYS A 33 -1.63 -6.90 -7.24
N TYR A 34 -1.32 -5.74 -7.82
CA TYR A 34 0.04 -5.43 -8.27
C TYR A 34 1.00 -5.33 -7.08
N ILE A 35 0.61 -4.61 -6.03
CA ILE A 35 1.46 -4.41 -4.86
C ILE A 35 1.68 -5.71 -4.10
N ARG A 36 0.69 -6.61 -4.03
CA ARG A 36 0.85 -7.96 -3.45
C ARG A 36 1.86 -8.81 -4.21
N ASN A 37 2.07 -8.58 -5.48
CA ASN A 37 3.08 -9.31 -6.26
C ASN A 37 4.51 -8.81 -6.03
N ILE A 38 4.67 -7.54 -5.63
CA ILE A 38 6.00 -6.92 -5.52
C ILE A 38 6.50 -6.70 -4.09
N TYR A 39 5.64 -6.78 -3.05
CA TYR A 39 6.04 -6.43 -1.68
C TYR A 39 7.14 -7.33 -1.10
N ILE A 40 7.31 -8.55 -1.61
CA ILE A 40 8.40 -9.45 -1.22
C ILE A 40 9.69 -9.12 -1.99
N PRO A 41 9.72 -9.17 -3.35
CA PRO A 41 10.95 -8.90 -4.10
C PRO A 41 11.40 -7.43 -4.05
N GLU A 42 10.47 -6.50 -3.97
CA GLU A 42 10.72 -5.06 -4.03
C GLU A 42 9.98 -4.28 -2.93
N PRO A 43 10.25 -4.53 -1.63
CA PRO A 43 9.46 -3.95 -0.54
C PRO A 43 9.52 -2.43 -0.49
N ARG A 44 10.65 -1.81 -0.84
CA ARG A 44 10.77 -0.34 -0.90
C ARG A 44 9.89 0.28 -1.98
N ARG A 45 9.85 -0.36 -3.15
CA ARG A 45 8.97 0.06 -4.24
C ARG A 45 7.51 -0.10 -3.86
N ALA A 46 7.16 -1.21 -3.21
CA ALA A 46 5.81 -1.41 -2.70
C ALA A 46 5.39 -0.29 -1.74
N LEU A 47 6.26 0.15 -0.82
CA LEU A 47 5.98 1.27 0.08
C LEU A 47 5.73 2.58 -0.66
N GLN A 48 6.52 2.90 -1.69
CA GLN A 48 6.33 4.10 -2.51
C GLN A 48 4.98 4.07 -3.24
N LEU A 49 4.61 2.92 -3.81
CA LEU A 49 3.34 2.76 -4.49
C LEU A 49 2.15 2.80 -3.53
N LEU A 50 2.32 2.31 -2.28
CA LEU A 50 1.30 2.39 -1.25
C LEU A 50 1.02 3.82 -0.79
N ASP A 51 2.04 4.67 -0.71
CA ASP A 51 1.86 6.09 -0.40
C ASP A 51 1.01 6.78 -1.47
N GLU A 52 1.28 6.51 -2.73
CA GLU A 52 0.50 7.05 -3.83
C GLU A 52 -0.90 6.43 -3.92
N ALA A 53 -1.04 5.11 -3.68
CA ALA A 53 -2.33 4.44 -3.62
C ALA A 53 -3.24 4.99 -2.52
N GLU A 54 -2.67 5.36 -1.36
CA GLU A 54 -3.39 6.04 -0.28
C GLU A 54 -3.88 7.42 -0.72
N ASN A 55 -3.00 8.22 -1.33
CA ASN A 55 -3.35 9.56 -1.84
C ASN A 55 -4.46 9.52 -2.89
N ARG A 56 -4.39 8.54 -3.80
CA ARG A 56 -5.38 8.33 -4.87
C ARG A 56 -6.63 7.59 -4.40
N LYS A 57 -6.62 7.02 -3.20
CA LYS A 57 -7.70 6.18 -2.65
C LYS A 57 -8.05 4.97 -3.53
N THR A 58 -7.06 4.39 -4.21
CA THR A 58 -7.24 3.22 -5.09
C THR A 58 -7.32 1.90 -4.30
N ILE A 59 -6.81 1.89 -3.07
CA ILE A 59 -6.81 0.74 -2.16
C ILE A 59 -7.40 1.18 -0.82
N PRO A 60 -8.26 0.36 -0.17
CA PRO A 60 -8.76 0.66 1.17
C PRO A 60 -7.61 0.86 2.17
N LEU A 61 -7.73 1.86 3.06
CA LEU A 61 -6.66 2.22 4.00
C LEU A 61 -6.21 1.07 4.90
N ARG A 62 -7.14 0.18 5.31
CA ARG A 62 -6.80 -1.03 6.07
C ARG A 62 -5.85 -1.95 5.29
N VAL A 63 -6.07 -2.11 3.98
CA VAL A 63 -5.23 -2.94 3.11
C VAL A 63 -3.89 -2.25 2.84
N VAL A 64 -3.87 -0.94 2.67
CA VAL A 64 -2.64 -0.15 2.59
C VAL A 64 -1.76 -0.39 3.82
N ASN A 65 -2.33 -0.31 5.02
CA ASN A 65 -1.59 -0.53 6.26
C ASN A 65 -1.15 -1.99 6.43
N GLU A 66 -1.96 -2.96 6.02
CA GLU A 66 -1.56 -4.37 5.96
C GLU A 66 -0.33 -4.56 5.06
N LEU A 67 -0.38 -4.06 3.84
CA LEU A 67 0.72 -4.20 2.88
C LEU A 67 1.98 -3.43 3.30
N ARG A 68 1.84 -2.28 3.96
CA ARG A 68 2.95 -1.59 4.60
C ARG A 68 3.60 -2.46 5.68
N SER A 69 2.81 -3.10 6.53
CA SER A 69 3.34 -3.97 7.58
C SER A 69 4.14 -5.14 7.00
N LEU A 70 3.62 -5.78 5.95
CA LEU A 70 4.31 -6.87 5.27
C LEU A 70 5.59 -6.40 4.55
N SER A 71 5.57 -5.24 3.91
CA SER A 71 6.75 -4.66 3.25
C SER A 71 7.85 -4.34 4.27
N TYR A 72 7.52 -3.73 5.40
CA TYR A 72 8.48 -3.48 6.48
C TYR A 72 9.02 -4.77 7.10
N SER A 73 8.18 -5.79 7.26
CA SER A 73 8.61 -7.10 7.74
C SER A 73 9.65 -7.74 6.81
N ASN A 74 9.46 -7.62 5.49
CA ASN A 74 10.44 -8.12 4.51
C ASN A 74 11.78 -7.35 4.51
N MET A 75 11.80 -6.18 5.12
CA MET A 75 13.03 -5.41 5.36
C MET A 75 13.57 -5.60 6.80
N TYR A 76 13.03 -6.54 7.55
CA TYR A 76 13.40 -6.79 8.97
C TYR A 76 13.13 -5.60 9.91
N MET A 77 12.27 -4.68 9.51
CA MET A 77 11.87 -3.51 10.30
C MET A 77 10.64 -3.83 11.16
N ASN A 78 10.78 -4.78 12.08
CA ASN A 78 9.66 -5.40 12.81
C ASN A 78 8.84 -4.40 13.64
N LYS A 79 9.46 -3.35 14.16
CA LYS A 79 8.75 -2.30 14.92
C LYS A 79 7.76 -1.52 14.04
N LEU A 80 8.16 -1.17 12.83
CA LEU A 80 7.28 -0.51 11.86
C LEU A 80 6.22 -1.49 11.33
N ALA A 81 6.61 -2.74 11.06
CA ALA A 81 5.68 -3.79 10.68
C ALA A 81 4.56 -3.96 11.72
N PHE A 82 4.90 -4.05 13.00
CA PHE A 82 3.94 -4.12 14.10
C PHE A 82 3.03 -2.89 14.14
N MET A 83 3.60 -1.70 14.03
CA MET A 83 2.83 -0.45 14.07
C MET A 83 1.76 -0.38 12.97
N TYR A 84 2.12 -0.74 11.75
CA TYR A 84 1.18 -0.72 10.61
C TYR A 84 0.16 -1.86 10.67
N ALA A 85 0.54 -3.05 11.14
CA ALA A 85 -0.41 -4.15 11.39
C ALA A 85 -1.45 -3.75 12.45
N ARG A 86 -1.03 -3.05 13.51
CA ARG A 86 -1.94 -2.51 14.51
C ARG A 86 -2.91 -1.47 13.94
N LYS A 87 -2.42 -0.58 13.07
CA LYS A 87 -3.29 0.39 12.37
C LYS A 87 -4.33 -0.31 11.51
N ALA A 88 -3.96 -1.35 10.76
CA ALA A 88 -4.88 -2.14 9.95
C ALA A 88 -5.94 -2.84 10.83
N TYR A 89 -5.52 -3.48 11.93
CA TYR A 89 -6.43 -4.11 12.89
C TYR A 89 -7.44 -3.13 13.48
N LEU A 90 -6.99 -1.95 13.90
CA LEU A 90 -7.87 -0.92 14.48
C LEU A 90 -8.90 -0.41 13.46
N LEU A 91 -8.51 -0.23 12.20
CA LEU A 91 -9.45 0.18 11.14
C LEU A 91 -10.54 -0.88 10.92
N ASP A 92 -10.19 -2.16 10.93
CA ASP A 92 -11.19 -3.24 10.84
C ASP A 92 -12.12 -3.28 12.06
N SER A 93 -11.56 -3.18 13.27
CA SER A 93 -12.34 -3.27 14.49
C SER A 93 -13.34 -2.12 14.63
N LEU A 94 -12.98 -0.92 14.17
CA LEU A 94 -13.79 0.28 14.31
C LEU A 94 -14.79 0.48 13.17
N TYR A 95 -14.41 0.17 11.92
CA TYR A 95 -15.17 0.57 10.74
C TYR A 95 -15.70 -0.58 9.89
N GLN A 96 -14.86 -1.57 9.58
CA GLN A 96 -15.21 -2.62 8.62
C GLN A 96 -15.79 -3.87 9.29
N LYS A 97 -15.36 -4.17 10.51
CA LYS A 97 -15.75 -5.37 11.29
C LYS A 97 -15.64 -6.67 10.48
N ASP A 98 -14.54 -6.81 9.72
CA ASP A 98 -14.21 -8.01 8.97
C ASP A 98 -13.46 -9.01 9.85
N PRO A 99 -14.12 -10.10 10.38
CA PRO A 99 -13.48 -11.04 11.31
C PRO A 99 -12.30 -11.77 10.69
N LYS A 100 -12.34 -12.06 9.40
CA LYS A 100 -11.25 -12.74 8.67
C LYS A 100 -9.99 -11.90 8.62
N HIS A 101 -10.13 -10.63 8.28
CA HIS A 101 -9.01 -9.71 8.21
C HIS A 101 -8.49 -9.38 9.62
N MET A 102 -9.38 -9.22 10.58
CA MET A 102 -8.99 -9.02 12.00
C MET A 102 -8.17 -10.19 12.52
N LEU A 103 -8.57 -11.44 12.26
CA LEU A 103 -7.81 -12.62 12.63
C LEU A 103 -6.43 -12.64 11.98
N LYS A 104 -6.36 -12.35 10.68
CA LYS A 104 -5.10 -12.23 9.94
C LYS A 104 -4.16 -11.21 10.57
N MET A 105 -4.67 -10.01 10.89
CA MET A 105 -3.87 -8.96 11.54
C MET A 105 -3.43 -9.35 12.96
N THR A 106 -4.26 -10.07 13.70
CA THR A 106 -3.88 -10.61 15.02
C THR A 106 -2.70 -11.58 14.93
N VAL A 107 -2.70 -12.47 13.93
CA VAL A 107 -1.57 -13.39 13.69
C VAL A 107 -0.31 -12.61 13.36
N HIS A 108 -0.35 -11.64 12.45
CA HIS A 108 0.80 -10.79 12.14
C HIS A 108 1.32 -10.00 13.35
N LEU A 109 0.42 -9.47 14.17
CA LEU A 109 0.80 -8.78 15.41
C LEU A 109 1.54 -9.71 16.39
N ALA A 110 1.08 -10.95 16.53
CA ALA A 110 1.73 -11.95 17.36
C ALA A 110 3.13 -12.32 16.82
N GLU A 111 3.24 -12.53 15.51
CA GLU A 111 4.52 -12.84 14.83
C GLU A 111 5.54 -11.69 15.00
N PHE A 112 5.15 -10.46 14.74
CA PHE A 112 6.04 -9.30 14.86
C PHE A 112 6.43 -9.03 16.33
N SER A 113 5.52 -9.24 17.27
CA SER A 113 5.84 -9.17 18.70
C SER A 113 6.88 -10.20 19.11
N ALA A 114 6.73 -11.44 18.64
CA ALA A 114 7.68 -12.51 18.93
C ALA A 114 9.07 -12.22 18.31
N MET A 115 9.12 -11.68 17.09
CA MET A 115 10.38 -11.29 16.46
C MET A 115 11.09 -10.17 17.23
N MET A 116 10.35 -9.16 17.70
CA MET A 116 10.92 -8.08 18.51
C MET A 116 11.44 -8.57 19.86
N SER A 117 10.74 -9.50 20.50
CA SER A 117 11.17 -10.11 21.76
C SER A 117 12.48 -10.88 21.61
N LYS A 118 12.59 -11.73 20.59
CA LYS A 118 13.81 -12.46 20.24
C LYS A 118 15.00 -11.55 19.96
N TYR A 119 14.76 -10.45 19.24
CA TYR A 119 15.80 -9.46 18.97
C TYR A 119 16.30 -8.81 20.26
N ASN A 120 15.40 -8.40 21.15
CA ASN A 120 15.75 -7.82 22.45
C ASN A 120 16.51 -8.80 23.34
N GLU A 121 16.15 -10.08 23.33
CA GLU A 121 16.91 -11.13 24.04
C GLU A 121 18.32 -11.28 23.46
N SER A 122 18.45 -11.36 22.14
CA SER A 122 19.75 -11.47 21.47
C SER A 122 20.67 -10.30 21.81
N MET A 123 20.11 -9.09 21.87
CA MET A 123 20.87 -7.89 22.26
C MET A 123 21.33 -7.93 23.72
N ARG A 124 20.54 -8.52 24.62
CA ARG A 124 20.95 -8.70 26.03
C ARG A 124 22.14 -9.64 26.18
N TYR A 125 22.22 -10.67 25.37
CA TYR A 125 23.33 -11.63 25.40
C TYR A 125 24.59 -11.13 24.66
N ALA A 126 24.46 -10.14 23.78
CA ALA A 126 25.60 -9.52 23.06
C ALA A 126 26.33 -8.44 23.85
N LEU A 127 25.73 -7.95 24.92
CA LEU A 127 26.31 -6.93 25.82
C LEU A 127 26.95 -7.57 27.05
#